data_528e7d47c64b0f7da5fb2157c94aebda
#
_entry.id   528e7d47c64b0f7da5fb2157c94aebda
#
_cell.length_a   1.000
_cell.length_b   1.000
_cell.length_c   1.000
_cell.angle_alpha   90.00
_cell.angle_beta   90.00
_cell.angle_gamma   90.00
#
_symmetry.space_group_name_H-M   'P 1'
#
loop_
_entity.id
_entity.type
_entity.pdbx_description
1 polymer ?
#
loop_
_entity_poly.entity_id
_entity_poly.type
_entity_poly.pdbx_seq_one_letter_code
_entity_poly.pdbx_strand_id
1 'polypeptide(L)'
;MGLFTSINIAATGMSVERLRGDIISDNIANASTTRTADGGKFKKSTLILEAIQDDLQYRNPFVPADKDSGVGKGVRALRVEKDNSQGRLVYDPTHPDAIQSGPNTGYVEYPNVNIVNEMVN
;
A
#
# COMPACT_ATOMS: atom_id res chain seq x y z
N MET A 1 20.07 17.91 17.67
CA MET A 1 19.11 17.84 16.56
C MET A 1 18.65 19.23 16.18
N GLY A 2 18.77 19.62 14.94
CA GLY A 2 18.34 20.92 14.45
C GLY A 2 16.85 20.95 14.11
N LEU A 3 16.26 22.15 14.08
CA LEU A 3 14.90 22.39 13.65
C LEU A 3 14.61 21.83 12.24
N PHE A 4 15.55 22.00 11.32
CA PHE A 4 15.44 21.51 9.95
C PHE A 4 15.40 19.97 9.88
N THR A 5 16.09 19.26 10.78
CA THR A 5 16.01 17.80 10.85
C THR A 5 14.60 17.34 11.22
N SER A 6 13.98 17.98 12.19
CA SER A 6 12.59 17.69 12.59
C SER A 6 11.61 17.96 11.44
N ILE A 7 11.79 19.05 10.73
CA ILE A 7 10.96 19.39 9.56
C ILE A 7 11.14 18.36 8.45
N ASN A 8 12.37 17.94 8.18
CA ASN A 8 12.64 16.93 7.16
C ASN A 8 11.98 15.57 7.49
N ILE A 9 12.07 15.14 8.75
CA ILE A 9 11.42 13.90 9.21
C ILE A 9 9.89 14.01 9.04
N ALA A 10 9.30 15.12 9.45
CA ALA A 10 7.88 15.37 9.28
C ALA A 10 7.48 15.39 7.79
N ALA A 11 8.30 15.99 6.93
CA ALA A 11 8.06 16.03 5.49
C ALA A 11 8.06 14.63 4.87
N THR A 12 8.95 13.74 5.30
CA THR A 12 8.94 12.33 4.82
C THR A 12 7.66 11.61 5.21
N GLY A 13 7.19 11.80 6.45
CA GLY A 13 5.92 11.26 6.91
C GLY A 13 4.72 11.77 6.10
N MET A 14 4.67 13.05 5.82
CA MET A 14 3.62 13.67 5.00
C MET A 14 3.62 13.15 3.57
N SER A 15 4.78 12.97 2.96
CA SER A 15 4.91 12.42 1.60
C SER A 15 4.39 10.98 1.53
N VAL A 16 4.72 10.17 2.53
CA VAL A 16 4.26 8.79 2.64
C VAL A 16 2.75 8.72 2.84
N GLU A 17 2.19 9.55 3.71
CA GLU A 17 0.74 9.60 3.95
C GLU A 17 -0.03 10.09 2.71
N ARG A 18 0.53 11.01 1.94
CA ARG A 18 -0.04 11.42 0.66
C ARG A 18 -0.09 10.26 -0.34
N LEU A 19 1.01 9.51 -0.47
CA LEU A 19 1.05 8.33 -1.33
C LEU A 19 0.06 7.27 -0.86
N ARG A 20 -0.06 7.06 0.46
CA ARG A 20 -1.06 6.16 1.03
C ARG A 20 -2.47 6.58 0.64
N GLY A 21 -2.79 7.86 0.76
CA GLY A 21 -4.08 8.43 0.35
C GLY A 21 -4.38 8.20 -1.13
N ASP A 22 -3.39 8.37 -1.99
CA ASP A 22 -3.51 8.13 -3.43
C ASP A 22 -3.81 6.65 -3.72
N ILE A 23 -3.11 5.73 -3.04
CA ILE A 23 -3.33 4.28 -3.19
C ILE A 23 -4.71 3.87 -2.68
N ILE A 24 -5.15 4.39 -1.54
CA ILE A 24 -6.48 4.12 -0.99
C ILE A 24 -7.56 4.63 -1.95
N SER A 25 -7.39 5.82 -2.49
CA SER A 25 -8.32 6.41 -3.46
C SER A 25 -8.41 5.56 -4.73
N ASP A 26 -7.29 5.05 -5.22
CA ASP A 26 -7.24 4.16 -6.38
C ASP A 26 -7.95 2.83 -6.10
N ASN A 27 -7.73 2.25 -4.93
CA ASN A 27 -8.41 1.02 -4.50
C ASN A 27 -9.94 1.22 -4.43
N ILE A 28 -10.40 2.34 -3.87
CA ILE A 28 -11.82 2.65 -3.76
C ILE A 28 -12.43 2.90 -5.13
N ALA A 29 -11.75 3.66 -5.98
CA ALA A 29 -12.22 3.97 -7.34
C ALA A 29 -12.39 2.71 -8.19
N ASN A 30 -11.54 1.69 -7.98
CA ASN A 30 -11.53 0.44 -8.72
C ASN A 30 -12.20 -0.72 -7.97
N ALA A 31 -12.95 -0.45 -6.89
CA ALA A 31 -13.59 -1.49 -6.08
C ALA A 31 -14.60 -2.35 -6.85
N SER A 32 -15.17 -1.83 -7.94
CA SER A 32 -16.09 -2.55 -8.82
C SER A 32 -15.51 -2.87 -10.19
N THR A 33 -14.22 -2.67 -10.39
CA THR A 33 -13.54 -2.93 -11.68
C THR A 33 -13.29 -4.42 -11.84
N THR A 34 -13.90 -5.03 -12.86
CA THR A 34 -13.78 -6.47 -13.16
C THR A 34 -12.74 -6.79 -14.21
N ARG A 35 -12.36 -5.79 -15.01
CA ARG A 35 -11.37 -5.94 -16.08
C ARG A 35 -10.41 -4.76 -16.10
N THR A 36 -9.12 -5.06 -16.09
CA THR A 36 -8.05 -4.08 -16.28
C THR A 36 -7.47 -4.18 -17.70
N ALA A 37 -6.60 -3.24 -18.07
CA ALA A 37 -5.89 -3.27 -19.33
C ALA A 37 -5.10 -4.56 -19.57
N ASP A 38 -4.67 -5.22 -18.49
CA ASP A 38 -3.95 -6.50 -18.52
C ASP A 38 -4.88 -7.72 -18.67
N GLY A 39 -6.18 -7.52 -18.72
CA GLY A 39 -7.18 -8.55 -18.97
C GLY A 39 -7.70 -9.29 -17.74
N GLY A 40 -7.21 -8.96 -16.54
CA GLY A 40 -7.67 -9.54 -15.28
C GLY A 40 -8.47 -8.57 -14.41
N LYS A 41 -8.94 -9.04 -13.27
CA LYS A 41 -9.56 -8.18 -12.25
C LYS A 41 -8.55 -7.16 -11.70
N PHE A 42 -9.05 -6.04 -11.19
CA PHE A 42 -8.23 -5.13 -10.42
C PHE A 42 -7.74 -5.80 -9.12
N LYS A 43 -6.49 -5.64 -8.80
CA LYS A 43 -5.91 -6.14 -7.55
C LYS A 43 -5.64 -4.97 -6.61
N LYS A 44 -6.09 -5.11 -5.37
CA LYS A 44 -5.84 -4.13 -4.32
C LYS A 44 -4.35 -3.86 -4.17
N SER A 45 -3.97 -2.60 -4.10
CA SER A 45 -2.60 -2.18 -3.85
C SER A 45 -2.40 -1.90 -2.36
N THR A 46 -1.29 -2.35 -1.81
CA THR A 46 -0.90 -2.12 -0.41
C THR A 46 0.49 -1.48 -0.38
N LEU A 47 0.63 -0.43 0.40
CA LEU A 47 1.90 0.27 0.56
C LEU A 47 2.72 -0.37 1.68
N ILE A 48 3.96 -0.74 1.37
CA ILE A 48 4.94 -1.21 2.35
C ILE A 48 5.89 -0.07 2.67
N LEU A 49 6.01 0.24 3.95
CA LEU A 49 6.84 1.32 4.46
C LEU A 49 8.11 0.77 5.10
N GLU A 50 9.14 1.57 5.08
CA GLU A 50 10.41 1.29 5.73
C GLU A 50 10.93 2.54 6.43
N ALA A 51 11.50 2.37 7.61
CA ALA A 51 12.23 3.44 8.27
C ALA A 51 13.54 3.73 7.50
N ILE A 52 13.82 4.99 7.27
CA ILE A 52 15.09 5.39 6.66
C ILE A 52 16.19 5.14 7.67
N GLN A 53 17.12 4.27 7.32
CA GLN A 53 18.32 4.00 8.10
C GLN A 53 19.50 4.67 7.43
N ASP A 54 20.35 5.26 8.23
CA ASP A 54 21.58 5.88 7.75
C ASP A 54 22.77 4.98 8.11
N ASP A 55 23.19 4.18 7.16
CA ASP A 55 24.32 3.26 7.31
C ASP A 55 25.66 3.99 7.49
N LEU A 56 25.69 5.29 7.21
CA LEU A 56 26.88 6.12 7.27
C LEU A 56 26.92 7.03 8.51
N GLN A 57 26.15 6.71 9.55
CA GLN A 57 26.20 7.51 10.77
C GLN A 57 27.59 7.45 11.40
N TYR A 58 28.26 8.62 11.46
CA TYR A 58 29.42 8.80 12.29
C TYR A 58 29.03 8.51 13.75
N ARG A 59 29.41 7.35 14.25
CA ARG A 59 29.27 7.03 15.68
C ARG A 59 30.39 7.75 16.43
N ASN A 60 29.98 8.60 17.35
CA ASN A 60 30.97 9.19 18.27
C ASN A 60 31.48 8.06 19.19
N PRO A 61 32.79 7.75 19.14
CA PRO A 61 33.36 6.65 19.94
C PRO A 61 33.26 6.88 21.45
N PHE A 62 32.93 8.09 21.87
CA PHE A 62 32.81 8.46 23.28
C PHE A 62 31.38 8.35 23.84
N VAL A 63 30.40 8.01 23.01
CA VAL A 63 29.01 7.79 23.45
C VAL A 63 28.75 6.30 23.54
N PRO A 64 28.35 5.79 24.73
CA PRO A 64 27.97 4.39 24.89
C PRO A 64 26.86 4.00 23.92
N ALA A 65 26.93 2.79 23.33
CA ALA A 65 26.00 2.31 22.31
C ALA A 65 24.54 2.26 22.79
N ASP A 66 24.32 2.10 24.10
CA ASP A 66 22.99 2.10 24.72
C ASP A 66 22.35 3.49 24.81
N LYS A 67 23.18 4.54 24.67
CA LYS A 67 22.73 5.95 24.71
C LYS A 67 22.79 6.64 23.37
N ASP A 68 23.36 5.97 22.36
CA ASP A 68 23.35 6.43 20.99
C ASP A 68 22.01 6.01 20.33
N SER A 69 20.90 6.49 20.91
CA SER A 69 19.59 6.40 20.29
C SER A 69 19.60 7.32 19.08
N GLY A 70 20.11 6.81 17.97
CA GLY A 70 20.12 7.54 16.72
C GLY A 70 18.74 8.11 16.43
N VAL A 71 18.68 9.40 16.21
CA VAL A 71 17.43 10.05 15.81
C VAL A 71 17.00 9.42 14.50
N GLY A 72 15.76 8.96 14.43
CA GLY A 72 15.19 8.46 13.20
C GLY A 72 15.34 9.48 12.06
N LYS A 73 15.54 9.00 10.85
CA LYS A 73 15.68 9.84 9.65
C LYS A 73 14.37 10.01 8.88
N GLY A 74 13.29 9.42 9.37
CA GLY A 74 11.99 9.43 8.74
C GLY A 74 11.60 8.08 8.14
N VAL A 75 10.63 8.10 7.26
CA VAL A 75 10.07 6.91 6.60
C VAL A 75 10.08 7.08 5.09
N ARG A 76 10.15 5.97 4.38
CA ARG A 76 10.01 5.96 2.92
C ARG A 76 9.09 4.82 2.48
N ALA A 77 8.48 4.98 1.34
CA ALA A 77 7.78 3.90 0.67
C ALA A 77 8.80 2.92 0.09
N LEU A 78 8.79 1.67 0.58
CA LEU A 78 9.68 0.63 0.08
C LEU A 78 9.18 0.10 -1.27
N ARG A 79 7.90 -0.29 -1.29
CA ARG A 79 7.25 -0.81 -2.49
C ARG A 79 5.74 -0.78 -2.35
N VAL A 80 5.06 -0.95 -3.47
CA VAL A 80 3.62 -1.19 -3.52
C VAL A 80 3.41 -2.65 -3.92
N GLU A 81 2.73 -3.40 -3.09
CA GLU A 81 2.39 -4.80 -3.36
C GLU A 81 0.95 -4.93 -3.85
N LYS A 82 0.73 -5.86 -4.78
CA LYS A 82 -0.59 -6.24 -5.25
C LYS A 82 -1.10 -7.43 -4.46
N ASP A 83 -2.35 -7.35 -3.99
CA ASP A 83 -3.02 -8.46 -3.31
C ASP A 83 -3.51 -9.49 -4.34
N ASN A 84 -2.97 -10.68 -4.29
CA ASN A 84 -3.35 -11.79 -5.18
C ASN A 84 -4.44 -12.70 -4.59
N SER A 85 -5.01 -12.34 -3.45
CA SER A 85 -6.08 -13.12 -2.84
C SER A 85 -7.33 -13.15 -3.73
N GLN A 86 -8.17 -14.18 -3.52
CA GLN A 86 -9.41 -14.29 -4.23
C GLN A 86 -10.35 -13.13 -3.84
N GLY A 87 -10.92 -12.47 -4.84
CA GLY A 87 -11.90 -11.42 -4.65
C GLY A 87 -13.29 -11.95 -4.34
N ARG A 88 -14.22 -11.02 -4.25
CA ARG A 88 -15.63 -11.34 -4.06
C ARG A 88 -16.21 -11.93 -5.34
N LEU A 89 -16.86 -13.09 -5.23
CA LEU A 89 -17.57 -13.73 -6.32
C LEU A 89 -19.05 -13.35 -6.28
N VAL A 90 -19.58 -12.87 -7.40
CA VAL A 90 -20.99 -12.54 -7.57
C VAL A 90 -21.53 -13.34 -8.75
N TYR A 91 -22.65 -14.04 -8.56
CA TYR A 91 -23.27 -14.82 -9.64
C TYR A 91 -24.02 -13.88 -10.59
N ASP A 92 -23.48 -13.72 -11.77
CA ASP A 92 -24.09 -12.98 -12.88
C ASP A 92 -23.63 -13.56 -14.22
N PRO A 93 -24.33 -14.58 -14.74
CA PRO A 93 -23.93 -15.23 -15.99
C PRO A 93 -24.09 -14.33 -17.22
N THR A 94 -24.84 -13.23 -17.11
CA THR A 94 -25.05 -12.29 -18.23
C THR A 94 -23.93 -11.24 -18.34
N HIS A 95 -23.09 -11.13 -17.30
CA HIS A 95 -21.99 -10.18 -17.28
C HIS A 95 -20.91 -10.55 -18.32
N PRO A 96 -20.39 -9.60 -19.10
CA PRO A 96 -19.37 -9.88 -20.12
C PRO A 96 -18.06 -10.45 -19.54
N ASP A 97 -17.75 -10.15 -18.27
CA ASP A 97 -16.55 -10.64 -17.58
C ASP A 97 -16.82 -11.88 -16.71
N ALA A 98 -17.99 -12.53 -16.86
CA ALA A 98 -18.29 -13.77 -16.15
C ALA A 98 -17.34 -14.89 -16.57
N ILE A 99 -16.93 -15.70 -15.59
CA ILE A 99 -16.06 -16.87 -15.81
C ILE A 99 -16.84 -17.88 -16.65
N GLN A 100 -16.27 -18.27 -17.78
CA GLN A 100 -16.95 -19.17 -18.74
C GLN A 100 -16.58 -20.64 -18.58
N SER A 101 -15.57 -20.95 -17.78
CA SER A 101 -15.12 -22.34 -17.58
C SER A 101 -14.62 -22.56 -16.15
N GLY A 102 -14.76 -23.78 -15.68
CA GLY A 102 -14.30 -24.18 -14.35
C GLY A 102 -15.40 -24.21 -13.28
N PRO A 103 -15.03 -24.44 -12.01
CA PRO A 103 -15.98 -24.59 -10.91
C PRO A 103 -16.78 -23.32 -10.59
N ASN A 104 -16.27 -22.15 -10.99
CA ASN A 104 -16.91 -20.86 -10.75
C ASN A 104 -17.59 -20.29 -12.02
N THR A 105 -18.02 -21.13 -12.93
CA THR A 105 -18.70 -20.70 -14.16
C THR A 105 -19.96 -19.90 -13.84
N GLY A 106 -20.12 -18.74 -14.49
CA GLY A 106 -21.23 -17.81 -14.27
C GLY A 106 -21.03 -16.80 -13.15
N TYR A 107 -19.91 -16.86 -12.43
CA TYR A 107 -19.55 -15.87 -11.42
C TYR A 107 -18.63 -14.78 -12.00
N VAL A 108 -18.82 -13.58 -11.51
CA VAL A 108 -17.92 -12.45 -11.77
C VAL A 108 -17.04 -12.24 -10.55
N GLU A 109 -15.75 -12.16 -10.75
CA GLU A 109 -14.81 -11.90 -9.66
C GLU A 109 -14.52 -10.40 -9.55
N TYR A 110 -14.93 -9.81 -8.43
CA TYR A 110 -14.62 -8.42 -8.09
C TYR A 110 -13.34 -8.34 -7.27
N PRO A 111 -12.66 -7.17 -7.23
CA PRO A 111 -11.48 -6.97 -6.40
C PRO A 111 -11.79 -7.22 -4.92
N ASN A 112 -10.80 -7.68 -4.17
CA ASN A 112 -10.88 -7.83 -2.72
C ASN A 112 -10.69 -6.47 -2.03
N VAL A 113 -11.55 -5.51 -2.34
CA VAL A 113 -11.54 -4.16 -1.76
C VAL A 113 -12.78 -3.99 -0.89
N ASN A 114 -12.57 -3.74 0.40
CA ASN A 114 -13.64 -3.35 1.31
C ASN A 114 -13.56 -1.83 1.50
N ILE A 115 -14.52 -1.12 0.93
CA ILE A 115 -14.56 0.35 0.94
C ILE A 115 -14.53 0.89 2.37
N VAL A 116 -15.24 0.26 3.31
CA VAL A 116 -15.25 0.70 4.71
C VAL A 116 -13.89 0.58 5.35
N ASN A 117 -13.18 -0.54 5.12
CA ASN A 117 -11.83 -0.74 5.63
C ASN A 117 -10.83 0.25 5.01
N GLU A 118 -10.97 0.52 3.71
CA GLU A 118 -10.11 1.52 3.04
C GLU A 118 -10.35 2.94 3.57
N MET A 119 -11.58 3.28 3.91
CA MET A 119 -11.89 4.59 4.49
C MET A 119 -11.36 4.76 5.92
N VAL A 120 -11.16 3.68 6.66
CA VAL A 120 -10.61 3.69 8.03
C VAL A 120 -9.08 3.72 8.02
N ASN A 121 -8.45 3.19 6.99
CA ASN A 121 -6.99 3.20 6.84
C ASN A 121 -6.46 4.60 6.51
#